data_0938c35291cbd355bc9c49f83fbc596b
#
_entry.id   0938c35291cbd355bc9c49f83fbc596b
#
_cell.length_a   1.000
_cell.length_b   1.000
_cell.length_c   1.000
_cell.angle_alpha   90.00
_cell.angle_beta   90.00
_cell.angle_gamma   90.00
#
_symmetry.space_group_name_H-M   'P 1'
#
loop_
_entity.id
_entity.type
_entity.pdbx_description
1 polymer ?
#
loop_
_entity_poly.entity_id
_entity_poly.type
_entity_poly.pdbx_seq_one_letter_code
_entity_poly.pdbx_strand_id
1 'polypeptide(L)'
;CCDAEVSESESRFSIDFQSGLERIQGTSRFDFLFEFKEVTMIQELQLRILPEEAVSEQSLKQVVARETGTSVPYIHTVRVLKRSIDARQRTIYVNVKLRAFINEQPDEPEFQLVEYKDVSAGKPVVVVGAGPGGLFAALRLIELGLRPIVIERGKNVRERKKDIALISREHKVDEESNYSFGEGGAGAYSDGKLYTRSKKRGNVDKILNVFCQHGASTAILVDA
;
A
#
# COMPACT_ATOMS: atom_id res chain seq x y z
N CYS A 1 -40.69 9.99 17.81
CA CYS A 1 -40.71 11.32 17.19
C CYS A 1 -39.33 11.88 17.17
N CYS A 2 -38.68 11.76 16.04
CA CYS A 2 -37.71 12.71 15.41
C CYS A 2 -37.13 12.03 14.18
N ASP A 3 -37.70 12.45 13.08
CA ASP A 3 -37.23 12.09 11.74
C ASP A 3 -35.89 12.76 11.51
N ALA A 4 -34.93 12.00 11.00
CA ALA A 4 -33.66 12.53 10.47
C ALA A 4 -33.61 12.22 8.98
N GLU A 5 -33.79 13.28 8.20
CA GLU A 5 -33.69 13.29 6.76
C GLU A 5 -32.27 12.94 6.32
N VAL A 6 -32.19 11.94 5.44
CA VAL A 6 -30.98 11.61 4.67
C VAL A 6 -30.99 12.46 3.42
N SER A 7 -30.10 13.42 3.32
CA SER A 7 -29.90 14.21 2.10
C SER A 7 -28.99 13.45 1.13
N GLU A 8 -29.60 12.89 0.10
CA GLU A 8 -28.93 12.43 -1.12
C GLU A 8 -28.44 13.65 -1.92
N SER A 9 -27.15 13.82 -2.03
CA SER A 9 -26.55 14.75 -3.00
C SER A 9 -26.24 14.01 -4.31
N GLU A 10 -27.23 13.88 -5.16
CA GLU A 10 -27.02 13.55 -6.57
C GLU A 10 -26.40 14.75 -7.29
N SER A 11 -25.13 14.67 -7.67
CA SER A 11 -24.53 15.57 -8.64
C SER A 11 -24.97 15.17 -10.05
N ARG A 12 -26.02 15.80 -10.56
CA ARG A 12 -26.40 15.73 -11.96
C ARG A 12 -25.41 16.52 -12.80
N PHE A 13 -24.63 15.84 -13.59
CA PHE A 13 -23.99 16.44 -14.76
C PHE A 13 -24.98 16.42 -15.91
N SER A 14 -25.57 17.59 -16.21
CA SER A 14 -26.32 17.81 -17.45
C SER A 14 -25.35 18.37 -18.49
N ILE A 15 -25.08 17.57 -19.53
CA ILE A 15 -24.39 18.06 -20.74
C ILE A 15 -25.46 18.71 -21.60
N ASP A 16 -25.39 20.02 -21.76
CA ASP A 16 -26.26 20.82 -22.62
C ASP A 16 -25.82 20.67 -24.09
N PHE A 17 -26.58 19.94 -24.88
CA PHE A 17 -26.28 19.58 -26.27
C PHE A 17 -26.88 20.54 -27.30
N GLN A 18 -27.15 21.79 -26.93
CA GLN A 18 -27.84 22.75 -27.81
C GLN A 18 -27.13 24.12 -27.88
N SER A 19 -25.90 24.17 -28.38
CA SER A 19 -25.41 25.41 -29.00
C SER A 19 -24.18 25.15 -29.85
N GLY A 20 -24.31 24.93 -31.13
CA GLY A 20 -23.16 24.77 -32.03
C GLY A 20 -23.48 24.31 -33.43
N LEU A 21 -24.72 24.57 -33.94
CA LEU A 21 -25.06 24.40 -35.33
C LEU A 21 -25.18 25.76 -36.02
N GLU A 22 -24.06 26.41 -36.33
CA GLU A 22 -24.01 27.46 -37.34
C GLU A 22 -23.01 27.09 -38.44
N ARG A 23 -23.61 26.82 -39.62
CA ARG A 23 -23.11 26.94 -40.98
C ARG A 23 -21.60 26.95 -41.22
N ILE A 24 -21.14 25.86 -41.80
CA ILE A 24 -20.04 25.92 -42.76
C ILE A 24 -20.55 25.29 -44.07
N GLN A 25 -20.89 26.16 -45.06
CA GLN A 25 -20.92 25.84 -46.45
C GLN A 25 -19.52 25.96 -47.03
N GLY A 26 -19.04 24.93 -47.71
CA GLY A 26 -17.81 25.03 -48.51
C GLY A 26 -16.99 23.74 -48.51
N THR A 27 -17.33 22.85 -49.44
CA THR A 27 -16.43 21.98 -50.25
C THR A 27 -15.20 21.37 -49.62
N SER A 28 -15.24 20.10 -49.69
CA SER A 28 -14.10 19.18 -49.91
C SER A 28 -13.99 18.10 -48.85
N ARG A 29 -14.20 16.97 -49.34
CA ARG A 29 -14.04 15.59 -48.89
C ARG A 29 -12.86 15.41 -47.94
N PHE A 30 -13.12 14.71 -46.81
CA PHE A 30 -12.17 14.02 -45.94
C PHE A 30 -11.15 14.86 -45.17
N ASP A 31 -11.48 15.05 -43.93
CA ASP A 31 -10.65 14.66 -42.76
C ASP A 31 -11.44 15.05 -41.48
N PHE A 32 -12.47 14.31 -41.13
CA PHE A 32 -12.99 14.30 -39.79
C PHE A 32 -12.01 13.44 -38.97
N LEU A 33 -10.82 13.97 -38.73
CA LEU A 33 -10.01 13.57 -37.60
C LEU A 33 -10.78 14.00 -36.35
N PHE A 34 -11.60 13.10 -35.85
CA PHE A 34 -12.01 13.16 -34.46
C PHE A 34 -10.70 13.10 -33.68
N GLU A 35 -10.16 14.24 -33.31
CA GLU A 35 -9.28 14.35 -32.17
C GLU A 35 -10.08 13.86 -30.97
N PHE A 36 -10.07 12.55 -30.72
CA PHE A 36 -10.39 12.02 -29.43
C PHE A 36 -9.35 12.63 -28.50
N LYS A 37 -9.69 13.76 -27.89
CA LYS A 37 -8.98 14.24 -26.73
C LYS A 37 -8.90 13.05 -25.81
N GLU A 38 -7.72 12.46 -25.65
CA GLU A 38 -7.49 11.37 -24.72
C GLU A 38 -7.89 11.90 -23.34
N VAL A 39 -9.06 11.50 -22.88
CA VAL A 39 -9.55 11.91 -21.56
C VAL A 39 -8.69 11.18 -20.56
N THR A 40 -7.73 11.88 -19.98
CA THR A 40 -6.98 11.39 -18.82
C THR A 40 -7.92 11.29 -17.64
N MET A 41 -7.96 10.14 -16.99
CA MET A 41 -8.90 9.91 -15.89
C MET A 41 -8.31 8.96 -14.85
N ILE A 42 -8.37 9.39 -13.60
CA ILE A 42 -8.12 8.52 -12.45
C ILE A 42 -9.46 8.08 -11.88
N GLN A 43 -9.70 6.78 -11.83
CA GLN A 43 -10.94 6.21 -11.31
C GLN A 43 -10.69 5.23 -10.17
N GLU A 44 -11.38 5.42 -9.04
CA GLU A 44 -11.39 4.45 -7.96
C GLU A 44 -12.60 3.50 -8.12
N LEU A 45 -12.32 2.20 -8.04
CA LEU A 45 -13.30 1.14 -8.15
C LEU A 45 -13.25 0.25 -6.92
N GLN A 46 -14.42 -0.21 -6.48
CA GLN A 46 -14.54 -1.22 -5.43
C GLN A 46 -15.26 -2.41 -6.02
N LEU A 47 -14.55 -3.52 -6.15
CA LEU A 47 -15.00 -4.70 -6.89
C LEU A 47 -14.96 -5.94 -6.02
N ARG A 48 -15.85 -6.88 -6.33
CA ARG A 48 -15.85 -8.23 -5.80
C ARG A 48 -15.65 -9.20 -6.96
N ILE A 49 -14.46 -9.77 -7.05
CA ILE A 49 -13.98 -10.54 -8.20
C ILE A 49 -13.56 -11.94 -7.79
N LEU A 50 -13.38 -12.82 -8.76
CA LEU A 50 -12.86 -14.16 -8.51
C LEU A 50 -11.35 -14.12 -8.20
N PRO A 51 -10.81 -15.10 -7.44
CA PRO A 51 -9.39 -15.12 -7.10
C PRO A 51 -8.47 -15.07 -8.33
N GLU A 52 -8.81 -15.77 -9.41
CA GLU A 52 -8.05 -15.79 -10.67
C GLU A 52 -8.00 -14.41 -11.35
N GLU A 53 -9.01 -13.57 -11.17
CA GLU A 53 -9.04 -12.20 -11.69
C GLU A 53 -8.17 -11.25 -10.86
N ALA A 54 -7.84 -11.61 -9.62
CA ALA A 54 -7.04 -10.80 -8.69
C ALA A 54 -5.55 -11.16 -8.66
N VAL A 55 -5.08 -12.11 -9.48
CA VAL A 55 -3.72 -12.67 -9.41
C VAL A 55 -2.67 -11.70 -9.94
N SER A 56 -2.97 -10.94 -10.98
CA SER A 56 -1.99 -10.10 -11.68
C SER A 56 -2.55 -8.73 -12.04
N GLU A 57 -1.65 -7.76 -12.25
CA GLU A 57 -2.04 -6.45 -12.75
C GLU A 57 -2.75 -6.56 -14.11
N GLN A 58 -2.30 -7.47 -14.97
CA GLN A 58 -2.91 -7.69 -16.28
C GLN A 58 -4.37 -8.20 -16.16
N SER A 59 -4.64 -9.11 -15.24
CA SER A 59 -6.00 -9.58 -14.96
C SER A 59 -6.87 -8.43 -14.42
N LEU A 60 -6.32 -7.62 -13.52
CA LEU A 60 -7.03 -6.45 -12.98
C LEU A 60 -7.31 -5.40 -14.05
N LYS A 61 -6.41 -5.17 -15.02
CA LYS A 61 -6.67 -4.29 -16.18
C LYS A 61 -7.85 -4.79 -17.03
N GLN A 62 -7.96 -6.10 -17.22
CA GLN A 62 -9.11 -6.68 -17.94
C GLN A 62 -10.43 -6.46 -17.19
N VAL A 63 -10.41 -6.65 -15.86
CA VAL A 63 -11.58 -6.38 -15.02
C VAL A 63 -11.96 -4.90 -15.08
N VAL A 64 -10.98 -3.99 -14.93
CA VAL A 64 -11.22 -2.54 -15.04
C VAL A 64 -11.80 -2.20 -16.41
N ALA A 65 -11.25 -2.75 -17.50
CA ALA A 65 -11.75 -2.54 -18.86
C ALA A 65 -13.22 -2.93 -18.99
N ARG A 66 -13.60 -4.08 -18.43
CA ARG A 66 -14.99 -4.57 -18.42
C ARG A 66 -15.91 -3.65 -17.62
N GLU A 67 -15.49 -3.19 -16.46
CA GLU A 67 -16.32 -2.37 -15.56
C GLU A 67 -16.46 -0.92 -16.03
N THR A 68 -15.43 -0.38 -16.67
CA THR A 68 -15.41 1.03 -17.13
C THR A 68 -15.82 1.21 -18.59
N GLY A 69 -15.88 0.13 -19.37
CA GLY A 69 -16.08 0.19 -20.82
C GLY A 69 -14.86 0.70 -21.60
N THR A 70 -13.70 0.83 -20.93
CA THR A 70 -12.46 1.32 -21.52
C THR A 70 -11.66 0.15 -22.08
N SER A 71 -10.99 0.32 -23.23
CA SER A 71 -10.11 -0.72 -23.75
C SER A 71 -8.81 -0.84 -22.94
N VAL A 72 -8.34 -2.08 -22.75
CA VAL A 72 -7.15 -2.41 -21.93
C VAL A 72 -5.91 -1.57 -22.27
N PRO A 73 -5.59 -1.27 -23.58
CA PRO A 73 -4.42 -0.47 -23.92
C PRO A 73 -4.40 0.94 -23.32
N TYR A 74 -5.56 1.52 -23.02
CA TYR A 74 -5.66 2.84 -22.41
C TYR A 74 -5.51 2.81 -20.89
N ILE A 75 -5.54 1.63 -20.27
CA ILE A 75 -5.34 1.48 -18.82
C ILE A 75 -3.84 1.27 -18.57
N HIS A 76 -3.14 2.37 -18.25
CA HIS A 76 -1.70 2.32 -18.04
C HIS A 76 -1.30 1.54 -16.80
N THR A 77 -1.97 1.82 -15.67
CA THR A 77 -1.65 1.20 -14.38
C THR A 77 -2.90 0.98 -13.57
N VAL A 78 -2.94 -0.12 -12.82
CA VAL A 78 -3.97 -0.40 -11.82
C VAL A 78 -3.27 -0.57 -10.47
N ARG A 79 -3.50 0.38 -9.56
CA ARG A 79 -2.96 0.34 -8.20
C ARG A 79 -4.00 -0.23 -7.25
N VAL A 80 -3.69 -1.33 -6.60
CA VAL A 80 -4.52 -1.88 -5.53
C VAL A 80 -4.37 -0.99 -4.30
N LEU A 81 -5.48 -0.52 -3.74
CA LEU A 81 -5.52 0.29 -2.52
C LEU A 81 -5.88 -0.55 -1.29
N LYS A 82 -6.65 -1.61 -1.50
CA LYS A 82 -7.03 -2.57 -0.46
C LYS A 82 -7.45 -3.88 -1.10
N ARG A 83 -7.08 -5.00 -0.47
CA ARG A 83 -7.48 -6.33 -0.88
C ARG A 83 -7.86 -7.16 0.34
N SER A 84 -8.94 -7.94 0.25
CA SER A 84 -9.33 -8.87 1.29
C SER A 84 -10.07 -10.08 0.70
N ILE A 85 -9.92 -11.24 1.34
CA ILE A 85 -10.57 -12.48 0.92
C ILE A 85 -11.93 -12.59 1.59
N ASP A 86 -12.97 -12.87 0.80
CA ASP A 86 -14.31 -13.20 1.28
C ASP A 86 -14.59 -14.69 1.05
N ALA A 87 -14.37 -15.50 2.08
CA ALA A 87 -14.59 -16.93 2.08
C ALA A 87 -15.84 -17.37 2.89
N ARG A 88 -16.79 -16.45 3.08
CA ARG A 88 -18.03 -16.73 3.85
C ARG A 88 -19.03 -17.61 3.11
N GLN A 89 -18.88 -17.73 1.80
CA GLN A 89 -19.74 -18.55 0.93
C GLN A 89 -18.93 -19.70 0.30
N ARG A 90 -19.62 -20.64 -0.36
CA ARG A 90 -18.98 -21.75 -1.07
C ARG A 90 -17.98 -21.26 -2.13
N THR A 91 -18.33 -20.19 -2.85
CA THR A 91 -17.43 -19.53 -3.80
C THR A 91 -16.65 -18.48 -3.06
N ILE A 92 -15.32 -18.56 -3.16
CA ILE A 92 -14.40 -17.56 -2.58
C ILE A 92 -14.32 -16.37 -3.54
N TYR A 93 -14.40 -15.17 -2.98
CA TYR A 93 -14.21 -13.93 -3.70
C TYR A 93 -13.09 -13.10 -3.10
N VAL A 94 -12.54 -12.22 -3.90
CA VAL A 94 -11.60 -11.19 -3.46
C VAL A 94 -12.29 -9.82 -3.59
N ASN A 95 -12.42 -9.13 -2.46
CA ASN A 95 -12.86 -7.73 -2.46
C ASN A 95 -11.63 -6.87 -2.70
N VAL A 96 -11.65 -6.06 -3.75
CA VAL A 96 -10.54 -5.19 -4.15
C VAL A 96 -11.04 -3.77 -4.24
N LYS A 97 -10.35 -2.84 -3.57
CA LYS A 97 -10.43 -1.42 -3.89
C LYS A 97 -9.19 -1.08 -4.69
N LEU A 98 -9.38 -0.50 -5.87
CA LEU A 98 -8.28 -0.16 -6.77
C LEU A 98 -8.45 1.23 -7.35
N ARG A 99 -7.34 1.78 -7.85
CA ARG A 99 -7.28 3.03 -8.60
C ARG A 99 -6.72 2.70 -9.98
N ALA A 100 -7.51 2.99 -11.01
CA ALA A 100 -7.13 2.83 -12.40
C ALA A 100 -6.67 4.18 -12.98
N PHE A 101 -5.55 4.16 -13.69
CA PHE A 101 -4.98 5.30 -14.40
C PHE A 101 -5.22 5.07 -15.90
N ILE A 102 -6.15 5.85 -16.46
CA ILE A 102 -6.58 5.75 -17.85
C ILE A 102 -5.98 6.92 -18.62
N ASN A 103 -5.18 6.62 -19.66
CA ASN A 103 -4.37 7.60 -20.43
C ASN A 103 -3.47 8.47 -19.55
N GLU A 104 -3.10 7.99 -18.38
CA GLU A 104 -2.34 8.72 -17.40
C GLU A 104 -1.37 7.79 -16.65
N GLN A 105 -0.21 8.30 -16.28
CA GLN A 105 0.74 7.59 -15.40
C GLN A 105 0.57 8.07 -13.96
N PRO A 106 0.74 7.21 -12.96
CA PRO A 106 0.71 7.65 -11.57
C PRO A 106 1.91 8.57 -11.26
N ASP A 107 1.63 9.79 -10.82
CA ASP A 107 2.66 10.75 -10.38
C ASP A 107 3.20 10.40 -8.98
N GLU A 108 2.42 9.68 -8.19
CA GLU A 108 2.79 9.32 -6.83
C GLU A 108 3.55 7.99 -6.78
N PRO A 109 4.60 7.86 -5.95
CA PRO A 109 5.29 6.59 -5.75
C PRO A 109 4.35 5.55 -5.13
N GLU A 110 4.70 4.27 -5.26
CA GLU A 110 3.89 3.17 -4.70
C GLU A 110 3.83 3.21 -3.17
N PHE A 111 4.89 3.70 -2.53
CA PHE A 111 4.94 3.94 -1.08
C PHE A 111 5.74 5.20 -0.77
N GLN A 112 5.47 5.79 0.39
CA GLN A 112 6.11 7.02 0.81
C GLN A 112 7.46 6.74 1.48
N LEU A 113 8.51 7.44 1.02
CA LEU A 113 9.82 7.38 1.63
C LEU A 113 9.92 8.33 2.83
N VAL A 114 10.56 7.87 3.88
CA VAL A 114 10.99 8.73 4.99
C VAL A 114 12.42 9.15 4.74
N GLU A 115 12.66 10.46 4.69
CA GLU A 115 14.02 11.00 4.57
C GLU A 115 14.72 10.97 5.92
N TYR A 116 15.85 10.26 5.97
CA TYR A 116 16.71 10.22 7.14
C TYR A 116 17.91 11.15 6.94
N LYS A 117 18.09 12.04 7.90
CA LYS A 117 19.22 13.00 7.89
C LYS A 117 20.52 12.31 8.31
N ASP A 118 21.65 12.83 7.84
CA ASP A 118 22.93 12.49 8.47
C ASP A 118 22.97 13.09 9.89
N VAL A 119 23.06 12.21 10.88
CA VAL A 119 23.08 12.56 12.30
C VAL A 119 24.41 12.22 12.96
N SER A 120 25.47 11.98 12.20
CA SER A 120 26.81 11.62 12.72
C SER A 120 27.36 12.65 13.72
N ALA A 121 27.09 13.93 13.49
CA ALA A 121 27.41 15.03 14.37
C ALA A 121 26.31 15.39 15.40
N GLY A 122 25.16 14.66 15.36
CA GLY A 122 24.02 14.92 16.24
C GLY A 122 24.29 14.55 17.70
N LYS A 123 23.49 15.13 18.61
CA LYS A 123 23.54 14.79 20.04
C LYS A 123 23.23 13.30 20.22
N PRO A 124 24.10 12.53 20.92
CA PRO A 124 23.88 11.10 21.13
C PRO A 124 22.70 10.84 22.08
N VAL A 125 21.89 9.83 21.76
CA VAL A 125 20.81 9.33 22.61
C VAL A 125 20.90 7.81 22.66
N VAL A 126 20.97 7.25 23.86
CA VAL A 126 21.02 5.80 24.05
C VAL A 126 19.63 5.21 23.97
N VAL A 127 19.48 4.16 23.17
CA VAL A 127 18.28 3.33 23.04
C VAL A 127 18.62 1.93 23.54
N VAL A 128 17.97 1.48 24.59
CA VAL A 128 18.20 0.15 25.17
C VAL A 128 17.22 -0.85 24.56
N GLY A 129 17.77 -1.84 23.88
CA GLY A 129 17.05 -2.90 23.17
C GLY A 129 16.84 -2.61 21.67
N ALA A 130 17.19 -3.59 20.83
CA ALA A 130 16.97 -3.56 19.38
C ALA A 130 15.73 -4.35 18.94
N GLY A 131 14.72 -4.41 19.79
CA GLY A 131 13.38 -4.89 19.42
C GLY A 131 12.63 -3.85 18.58
N PRO A 132 11.38 -4.15 18.11
CA PRO A 132 10.61 -3.23 17.25
C PRO A 132 10.50 -1.81 17.84
N GLY A 133 10.22 -1.70 19.14
CA GLY A 133 10.12 -0.40 19.80
C GLY A 133 11.43 0.40 19.75
N GLY A 134 12.56 -0.24 20.06
CA GLY A 134 13.88 0.41 20.02
C GLY A 134 14.32 0.80 18.62
N LEU A 135 14.07 -0.06 17.62
CA LEU A 135 14.40 0.22 16.22
C LEU A 135 13.60 1.42 15.68
N PHE A 136 12.27 1.45 15.92
CA PHE A 136 11.45 2.60 15.52
C PHE A 136 11.78 3.87 16.32
N ALA A 137 12.16 3.74 17.59
CA ALA A 137 12.67 4.88 18.38
C ALA A 137 13.96 5.43 17.77
N ALA A 138 14.90 4.57 17.37
CA ALA A 138 16.13 4.97 16.72
C ALA A 138 15.86 5.71 15.39
N LEU A 139 14.98 5.19 14.52
CA LEU A 139 14.59 5.86 13.30
C LEU A 139 13.94 7.23 13.58
N ARG A 140 13.09 7.30 14.60
CA ARG A 140 12.47 8.58 14.98
C ARG A 140 13.50 9.60 15.51
N LEU A 141 14.50 9.17 16.25
CA LEU A 141 15.59 10.03 16.69
C LEU A 141 16.37 10.61 15.50
N ILE A 142 16.63 9.80 14.46
CA ILE A 142 17.27 10.28 13.22
C ILE A 142 16.43 11.34 12.54
N GLU A 143 15.11 11.14 12.42
CA GLU A 143 14.19 12.16 11.87
C GLU A 143 14.29 13.49 12.64
N LEU A 144 14.52 13.42 13.96
CA LEU A 144 14.67 14.57 14.85
C LEU A 144 16.08 15.19 14.83
N GLY A 145 17.01 14.65 14.03
CA GLY A 145 18.39 15.12 13.96
C GLY A 145 19.26 14.68 15.15
N LEU A 146 18.84 13.65 15.87
CA LEU A 146 19.58 13.08 17.01
C LEU A 146 20.28 11.79 16.57
N ARG A 147 21.46 11.51 17.17
CA ARG A 147 22.25 10.32 16.88
C ARG A 147 21.88 9.19 17.84
N PRO A 148 21.13 8.15 17.40
CA PRO A 148 20.81 7.02 18.25
C PRO A 148 22.05 6.14 18.43
N ILE A 149 22.23 5.62 19.66
CA ILE A 149 23.17 4.56 20.00
C ILE A 149 22.32 3.41 20.54
N VAL A 150 22.11 2.37 19.71
CA VAL A 150 21.29 1.22 20.10
C VAL A 150 22.16 0.20 20.80
N ILE A 151 21.76 -0.21 22.00
CA ILE A 151 22.42 -1.24 22.79
C ILE A 151 21.50 -2.45 22.87
N GLU A 152 21.95 -3.60 22.37
CA GLU A 152 21.25 -4.87 22.43
C GLU A 152 22.10 -5.91 23.15
N ARG A 153 21.48 -6.65 24.08
CA ARG A 153 22.19 -7.69 24.84
C ARG A 153 22.37 -8.98 24.06
N GLY A 154 21.40 -9.29 23.19
CA GLY A 154 21.44 -10.50 22.39
C GLY A 154 22.22 -10.33 21.08
N LYS A 155 22.29 -11.42 20.32
CA LYS A 155 23.02 -11.47 19.06
C LYS A 155 22.25 -10.79 17.92
N ASN A 156 22.96 -10.52 16.81
CA ASN A 156 22.33 -10.04 15.58
C ASN A 156 21.41 -11.11 14.97
N VAL A 157 20.53 -10.69 14.08
CA VAL A 157 19.48 -11.55 13.52
C VAL A 157 20.04 -12.82 12.85
N ARG A 158 21.22 -12.76 12.22
CA ARG A 158 21.82 -13.91 11.52
C ARG A 158 22.35 -14.95 12.52
N GLU A 159 22.98 -14.50 13.58
CA GLU A 159 23.51 -15.36 14.64
C GLU A 159 22.38 -15.97 15.46
N ARG A 160 21.37 -15.16 15.83
CA ARG A 160 20.15 -15.64 16.51
C ARG A 160 19.49 -16.81 15.80
N LYS A 161 19.45 -16.81 14.45
CA LYS A 161 18.87 -17.90 13.67
C LYS A 161 19.49 -19.26 14.02
N LYS A 162 20.78 -19.28 14.29
CA LYS A 162 21.49 -20.52 14.69
C LYS A 162 21.08 -20.96 16.09
N ASP A 163 21.00 -20.01 17.04
CA ASP A 163 20.63 -20.31 18.42
C ASP A 163 19.16 -20.81 18.50
N ILE A 164 18.26 -20.17 17.74
CA ILE A 164 16.85 -20.62 17.63
C ILE A 164 16.76 -22.03 17.02
N ALA A 165 17.61 -22.36 16.03
CA ALA A 165 17.63 -23.71 15.47
C ALA A 165 18.07 -24.76 16.50
N LEU A 166 18.95 -24.41 17.44
CA LEU A 166 19.35 -25.31 18.55
C LEU A 166 18.20 -25.56 19.52
N ILE A 167 17.31 -24.59 19.76
CA ILE A 167 16.11 -24.81 20.58
C ILE A 167 15.26 -25.94 20.01
N SER A 168 15.02 -25.91 18.68
CA SER A 168 14.19 -26.90 18.03
C SER A 168 14.86 -28.27 17.87
N ARG A 169 16.19 -28.31 17.70
CA ARG A 169 16.96 -29.55 17.41
C ARG A 169 17.49 -30.24 18.68
N GLU A 170 17.95 -29.45 19.63
CA GLU A 170 18.69 -29.93 20.79
C GLU A 170 18.07 -29.53 22.13
N HIS A 171 16.94 -28.80 22.09
CA HIS A 171 16.27 -28.25 23.29
C HIS A 171 17.19 -27.35 24.15
N LYS A 172 18.20 -26.73 23.51
CA LYS A 172 19.13 -25.82 24.17
C LYS A 172 18.69 -24.39 23.96
N VAL A 173 18.52 -23.64 25.05
CA VAL A 173 18.16 -22.22 25.05
C VAL A 173 19.39 -21.43 25.46
N ASP A 174 19.82 -20.48 24.62
CA ASP A 174 20.77 -19.44 25.00
C ASP A 174 20.00 -18.33 25.72
N GLU A 175 20.38 -18.02 26.97
CA GLU A 175 19.64 -17.04 27.80
C GLU A 175 19.69 -15.61 27.22
N GLU A 176 20.74 -15.29 26.45
CA GLU A 176 20.92 -13.97 25.84
C GLU A 176 20.50 -13.91 24.36
N SER A 177 20.27 -15.05 23.72
CA SER A 177 19.95 -15.14 22.28
C SER A 177 18.92 -16.23 22.01
N ASN A 178 17.65 -15.86 21.91
CA ASN A 178 16.55 -16.79 21.76
C ASN A 178 15.37 -16.11 21.05
N TYR A 179 14.15 -16.65 21.14
CA TYR A 179 12.94 -16.05 20.53
C TYR A 179 12.62 -14.66 21.09
N SER A 180 12.99 -14.35 22.34
CA SER A 180 12.65 -13.09 22.99
C SER A 180 13.78 -12.06 22.94
N PHE A 181 15.03 -12.50 23.03
CA PHE A 181 16.20 -11.65 23.12
C PHE A 181 17.06 -11.66 21.85
N GLY A 182 17.59 -10.48 21.52
CA GLY A 182 18.39 -10.21 20.35
C GLY A 182 17.74 -9.27 19.36
N GLU A 183 18.49 -8.89 18.34
CA GLU A 183 18.07 -7.95 17.29
C GLU A 183 16.73 -8.36 16.65
N GLY A 184 15.81 -7.40 16.50
CA GLY A 184 14.47 -7.59 15.95
C GLY A 184 13.46 -8.13 16.95
N GLY A 185 13.87 -8.57 18.15
CA GLY A 185 12.99 -9.10 19.19
C GLY A 185 12.21 -10.35 18.77
N ALA A 186 11.07 -10.61 19.42
CA ALA A 186 10.23 -11.77 19.15
C ALA A 186 9.59 -11.80 17.73
N GLY A 187 9.47 -10.64 17.10
CA GLY A 187 8.89 -10.51 15.77
C GLY A 187 9.78 -10.97 14.61
N ALA A 188 11.11 -11.04 14.83
CA ALA A 188 12.08 -11.33 13.77
C ALA A 188 11.90 -12.71 13.10
N TYR A 189 11.30 -13.66 13.81
CA TYR A 189 11.06 -15.04 13.33
C TYR A 189 9.58 -15.43 13.40
N SER A 190 8.70 -14.44 13.31
CA SER A 190 7.25 -14.68 13.20
C SER A 190 6.89 -15.14 11.78
N ASP A 191 5.66 -15.57 11.61
CA ASP A 191 5.09 -15.92 10.30
C ASP A 191 4.71 -14.68 9.46
N GLY A 192 5.14 -13.49 9.87
CA GLY A 192 4.92 -12.24 9.13
C GLY A 192 3.55 -11.59 9.33
N LYS A 193 2.73 -12.09 10.24
CA LYS A 193 1.45 -11.45 10.55
C LYS A 193 1.64 -10.09 11.20
N LEU A 194 1.35 -9.05 10.44
CA LEU A 194 1.33 -7.67 10.89
C LEU A 194 -0.11 -7.15 10.81
N TYR A 195 -0.87 -7.35 11.88
CA TYR A 195 -2.24 -6.86 11.94
C TYR A 195 -2.50 -6.09 13.23
N THR A 196 -3.10 -4.91 13.09
CA THR A 196 -3.61 -4.15 14.22
C THR A 196 -5.00 -3.63 13.96
N ARG A 197 -5.87 -3.74 14.95
CA ARG A 197 -7.20 -3.09 14.95
C ARG A 197 -7.13 -1.66 15.48
N SER A 198 -6.01 -1.28 16.10
CA SER A 198 -5.86 0.04 16.70
C SER A 198 -5.53 1.08 15.64
N LYS A 199 -6.49 1.96 15.37
CA LYS A 199 -6.31 3.17 14.55
C LYS A 199 -6.16 4.44 15.40
N LYS A 200 -6.20 4.31 16.73
CA LYS A 200 -6.26 5.47 17.65
C LYS A 200 -4.88 5.99 18.06
N ARG A 201 -3.83 5.18 17.96
CA ARG A 201 -2.49 5.54 18.42
C ARG A 201 -1.47 5.20 17.35
N GLY A 202 -0.82 6.21 16.81
CA GLY A 202 0.21 6.09 15.78
C GLY A 202 -0.36 5.92 14.35
N ASN A 203 0.50 6.20 13.38
CA ASN A 203 0.22 6.05 11.97
C ASN A 203 0.76 4.69 11.50
N VAL A 204 -0.14 3.72 11.30
CA VAL A 204 0.21 2.37 10.83
C VAL A 204 0.77 2.43 9.41
N ASP A 205 0.21 3.29 8.55
CA ASP A 205 0.66 3.42 7.16
C ASP A 205 2.13 3.86 7.09
N LYS A 206 2.54 4.79 7.97
CA LYS A 206 3.96 5.17 8.08
C LYS A 206 4.85 3.97 8.42
N ILE A 207 4.41 3.11 9.33
CA ILE A 207 5.17 1.91 9.73
C ILE A 207 5.31 0.96 8.55
N LEU A 208 4.24 0.71 7.81
CA LEU A 208 4.25 -0.16 6.64
C LEU A 208 5.12 0.42 5.52
N ASN A 209 5.05 1.75 5.28
CA ASN A 209 5.93 2.42 4.32
C ASN A 209 7.42 2.30 4.71
N VAL A 210 7.75 2.44 5.99
CA VAL A 210 9.12 2.20 6.49
C VAL A 210 9.55 0.77 6.22
N PHE A 211 8.70 -0.22 6.43
CA PHE A 211 9.04 -1.61 6.09
C PHE A 211 9.29 -1.78 4.59
N CYS A 212 8.46 -1.19 3.71
CA CYS A 212 8.68 -1.22 2.27
C CYS A 212 10.00 -0.54 1.89
N GLN A 213 10.32 0.60 2.50
CA GLN A 213 11.59 1.31 2.31
C GLN A 213 12.81 0.42 2.67
N HIS A 214 12.65 -0.50 3.61
CA HIS A 214 13.69 -1.45 4.04
C HIS A 214 13.57 -2.83 3.36
N GLY A 215 12.81 -2.93 2.29
CA GLY A 215 12.77 -4.11 1.41
C GLY A 215 11.61 -5.08 1.66
N ALA A 216 10.60 -4.72 2.44
CA ALA A 216 9.38 -5.50 2.52
C ALA A 216 8.57 -5.37 1.22
N SER A 217 7.80 -6.41 0.88
CA SER A 217 6.88 -6.37 -0.27
C SER A 217 5.81 -5.30 -0.08
N THR A 218 5.51 -4.53 -1.14
CA THR A 218 4.42 -3.54 -1.15
C THR A 218 3.03 -4.17 -0.96
N ALA A 219 2.90 -5.49 -1.09
CA ALA A 219 1.67 -6.22 -0.76
C ALA A 219 1.20 -5.98 0.69
N ILE A 220 2.12 -5.71 1.63
CA ILE A 220 1.77 -5.39 3.03
C ILE A 220 0.96 -4.10 3.19
N LEU A 221 1.01 -3.21 2.20
CA LEU A 221 0.27 -1.94 2.22
C LEU A 221 -1.23 -2.15 1.94
N VAL A 222 -1.59 -3.22 1.25
CA VAL A 222 -2.91 -3.41 0.65
C VAL A 222 -3.64 -4.65 1.13
N ASP A 223 -2.91 -5.67 1.58
CA ASP A 223 -3.50 -6.92 2.08
C ASP A 223 -4.01 -6.75 3.51
N ALA A 224 -5.28 -7.13 3.75
CA ALA A 224 -5.97 -6.97 5.03
C ALA A 224 -6.53 -8.29 5.54
#